data_2aceac8e715668bdcf5f4f05cc53c02d
#
_entry.id   2aceac8e715668bdcf5f4f05cc53c02d
#
_cell.length_a   1.000
_cell.length_b   1.000
_cell.length_c   1.000
_cell.angle_alpha   90.00
_cell.angle_beta   90.00
_cell.angle_gamma   90.00
#
_symmetry.space_group_name_H-M   'P 1'
#
loop_
_entity.id
_entity.type
_entity.pdbx_description
1 polymer ?
#
loop_
_entity_poly.entity_id
_entity_poly.type
_entity_poly.pdbx_seq_one_letter_code
_entity_poly.pdbx_strand_id
1 'polypeptide(L)'
;MMRIGHGFDVHRLVPDRPMILGGVTIPYEYGLLGHSDADVLLHAVSDAILGALGLGDIGRHFPDTDAAYKGIDSMLLLEHVIGLAQARGFRVGNLDTTIVAQRPKLAPHVAQMVTNLAKVCQVPSGCVNVKATTTEQLGFTGRGEGISAHAVVLMSAAGK
;
A
#
# COMPACT_ATOMS: atom_id res chain seq x y z
N MET A 1 0.90 -9.58 -22.80
CA MET A 1 0.68 -8.14 -22.60
C MET A 1 1.15 -7.74 -21.22
N MET A 2 1.83 -6.64 -21.12
CA MET A 2 2.26 -6.05 -19.86
C MET A 2 1.56 -4.70 -19.63
N ARG A 3 1.25 -4.39 -18.38
CA ARG A 3 0.62 -3.14 -17.99
C ARG A 3 1.34 -2.58 -16.79
N ILE A 4 1.51 -1.28 -16.75
CA ILE A 4 2.16 -0.58 -15.66
C ILE A 4 1.13 0.27 -14.90
N GLY A 5 1.25 0.32 -13.59
CA GLY A 5 0.43 1.18 -12.75
C GLY A 5 1.26 1.87 -11.68
N HIS A 6 0.84 3.06 -11.31
CA HIS A 6 1.41 3.84 -10.23
C HIS A 6 0.32 4.15 -9.22
N GLY A 7 0.63 3.96 -7.94
CA GLY A 7 -0.23 4.33 -6.83
C GLY A 7 0.46 5.32 -5.91
N PHE A 8 -0.31 6.24 -5.38
CA PHE A 8 0.13 7.20 -4.37
C PHE A 8 -0.95 7.34 -3.32
N ASP A 9 -0.54 7.35 -2.05
CA ASP A 9 -1.45 7.61 -0.95
C ASP A 9 -0.75 8.39 0.15
N VAL A 10 -1.52 9.09 0.96
CA VAL A 10 -1.02 9.87 2.10
C VAL A 10 -2.06 9.84 3.21
N HIS A 11 -1.58 9.66 4.45
CA HIS A 11 -2.41 9.75 5.64
C HIS A 11 -1.74 10.60 6.71
N ARG A 12 -2.58 11.29 7.49
CA ARG A 12 -2.13 12.14 8.59
C ARG A 12 -1.70 11.28 9.78
N LEU A 13 -0.61 11.68 10.44
CA LEU A 13 -0.21 11.11 11.73
C LEU A 13 -1.02 11.76 12.86
N VAL A 14 -1.63 10.93 13.69
CA VAL A 14 -2.44 11.36 14.83
C VAL A 14 -2.12 10.50 16.05
N PRO A 15 -2.29 11.03 17.28
CA PRO A 15 -2.15 10.22 18.49
C PRO A 15 -3.29 9.19 18.62
N ASP A 16 -3.09 8.21 19.47
CA ASP A 16 -4.10 7.22 19.89
C ASP A 16 -4.66 6.34 18.76
N ARG A 17 -3.84 6.10 17.74
CA ARG A 17 -4.14 5.10 16.71
C ARG A 17 -2.92 4.19 16.51
N PRO A 18 -3.16 2.90 16.21
CA PRO A 18 -2.04 2.00 15.88
C PRO A 18 -1.38 2.44 14.57
N MET A 19 -0.07 2.29 14.49
CA MET A 19 0.69 2.50 13.26
C MET A 19 0.72 1.17 12.52
N ILE A 20 -0.06 1.08 11.44
CA ILE A 20 -0.11 -0.11 10.58
C ILE A 20 0.42 0.27 9.21
N LEU A 21 1.46 -0.42 8.75
CA LEU A 21 2.15 -0.08 7.53
C LEU A 21 2.70 -1.35 6.87
N GLY A 22 2.29 -1.61 5.63
CA GLY A 22 2.65 -2.85 4.94
C GLY A 22 2.13 -4.10 5.64
N GLY A 23 1.00 -4.00 6.33
CA GLY A 23 0.43 -5.08 7.13
C GLY A 23 1.16 -5.34 8.45
N VAL A 24 2.08 -4.46 8.84
CA VAL A 24 2.87 -4.59 10.08
C VAL A 24 2.41 -3.54 11.08
N THR A 25 2.10 -3.96 12.30
CA THR A 25 1.86 -3.04 13.41
C THR A 25 3.19 -2.63 14.01
N ILE A 26 3.51 -1.34 13.87
CA ILE A 26 4.81 -0.79 14.29
C ILE A 26 4.63 -0.05 15.62
N PRO A 27 5.45 -0.36 16.64
CA PRO A 27 5.43 0.40 17.89
C PRO A 27 5.81 1.86 17.64
N TYR A 28 4.85 2.76 17.87
CA TYR A 28 5.05 4.19 17.71
C TYR A 28 3.94 4.94 18.47
N GLU A 29 4.22 6.16 18.89
CA GLU A 29 3.27 6.98 19.66
C GLU A 29 2.14 7.56 18.80
N TYR A 30 2.30 7.58 17.47
CA TYR A 30 1.28 8.03 16.51
C TYR A 30 0.91 6.89 15.57
N GLY A 31 -0.28 6.99 15.00
CA GLY A 31 -0.75 6.12 13.93
C GLY A 31 -1.32 6.96 12.79
N LEU A 32 -1.73 6.30 11.73
CA LEU A 32 -2.27 6.96 10.54
C LEU A 32 -3.80 7.06 10.65
N LEU A 33 -4.34 8.23 10.28
CA LEU A 33 -5.76 8.50 10.32
C LEU A 33 -6.41 8.16 8.98
N GLY A 34 -7.48 7.39 9.01
CA GLY A 34 -8.27 7.06 7.84
C GLY A 34 -9.52 6.28 8.20
N HIS A 35 -10.40 6.04 7.22
CA HIS A 35 -11.63 5.28 7.38
C HIS A 35 -11.35 3.79 7.65
N SER A 36 -10.35 3.22 6.96
CA SER A 36 -9.85 1.87 7.17
C SER A 36 -8.78 1.87 8.29
N ASP A 37 -7.89 0.89 8.29
CA ASP A 37 -6.71 0.90 9.15
C ASP A 37 -5.66 1.94 8.71
N ALA A 38 -5.91 2.64 7.60
CA ALA A 38 -5.07 3.68 7.03
C ALA A 38 -3.66 3.22 6.65
N ASP A 39 -3.50 1.95 6.26
CA ASP A 39 -2.22 1.43 5.77
C ASP A 39 -1.88 2.08 4.42
N VAL A 40 -1.08 3.13 4.47
CA VAL A 40 -0.78 3.96 3.30
C VAL A 40 -0.02 3.19 2.22
N LEU A 41 0.79 2.20 2.61
CA LEU A 41 1.52 1.38 1.65
C LEU A 41 0.59 0.45 0.88
N LEU A 42 -0.29 -0.26 1.59
CA LEU A 42 -1.24 -1.18 0.95
C LEU A 42 -2.23 -0.44 0.06
N HIS A 43 -2.64 0.78 0.44
CA HIS A 43 -3.50 1.63 -0.39
C HIS A 43 -2.78 2.04 -1.68
N ALA A 44 -1.51 2.43 -1.60
CA ALA A 44 -0.74 2.79 -2.79
C ALA A 44 -0.58 1.58 -3.73
N VAL A 45 -0.32 0.40 -3.19
CA VAL A 45 -0.21 -0.84 -3.97
C VAL A 45 -1.54 -1.18 -4.65
N SER A 46 -2.64 -1.09 -3.93
CA SER A 46 -3.98 -1.34 -4.48
C SER A 46 -4.29 -0.39 -5.63
N ASP A 47 -4.02 0.89 -5.46
CA ASP A 47 -4.23 1.89 -6.51
C ASP A 47 -3.34 1.64 -7.73
N ALA A 48 -2.09 1.21 -7.52
CA ALA A 48 -1.19 0.88 -8.62
C ALA A 48 -1.76 -0.26 -9.47
N ILE A 49 -2.26 -1.30 -8.83
CA ILE A 49 -2.85 -2.46 -9.54
C ILE A 49 -4.11 -2.04 -10.28
N LEU A 50 -5.02 -1.33 -9.63
CA LEU A 50 -6.24 -0.84 -10.26
C LEU A 50 -5.92 0.08 -11.44
N GLY A 51 -4.95 0.97 -11.28
CA GLY A 51 -4.52 1.88 -12.34
C GLY A 51 -3.94 1.14 -13.54
N ALA A 52 -3.13 0.12 -13.31
CA ALA A 52 -2.57 -0.72 -14.38
C ALA A 52 -3.67 -1.36 -15.23
N LEU A 53 -4.79 -1.70 -14.62
CA LEU A 53 -5.91 -2.37 -15.28
C LEU A 53 -6.98 -1.39 -15.78
N GLY A 54 -6.79 -0.09 -15.57
CA GLY A 54 -7.75 0.92 -15.99
C GLY A 54 -9.06 0.86 -15.20
N LEU A 55 -9.01 0.43 -13.93
CA LEU A 55 -10.19 0.22 -13.08
C LEU A 55 -10.44 1.38 -12.09
N GLY A 56 -9.79 2.51 -12.28
CA GLY A 56 -9.92 3.65 -11.38
C GLY A 56 -9.02 3.52 -10.15
N ASP A 57 -9.57 3.72 -8.98
CA ASP A 57 -8.85 3.74 -7.71
C ASP A 57 -9.65 3.03 -6.60
N ILE A 58 -9.04 2.92 -5.41
CA ILE A 58 -9.71 2.26 -4.28
C ILE A 58 -10.95 3.02 -3.81
N GLY A 59 -10.98 4.34 -3.91
CA GLY A 59 -12.14 5.14 -3.53
C GLY A 59 -13.38 4.80 -4.34
N ARG A 60 -13.20 4.39 -5.58
CA ARG A 60 -14.29 3.97 -6.46
C ARG A 60 -14.86 2.60 -6.06
N HIS A 61 -13.99 1.68 -5.63
CA HIS A 61 -14.37 0.31 -5.27
C HIS A 61 -14.75 0.17 -3.80
N PHE A 62 -14.13 0.98 -2.93
CA PHE A 62 -14.31 0.93 -1.48
C PHE A 62 -14.55 2.35 -0.96
N PRO A 63 -15.74 2.95 -1.21
CA PRO A 63 -16.00 4.32 -0.77
C PRO A 63 -15.87 4.46 0.76
N ASP A 64 -15.21 5.52 1.21
CA ASP A 64 -15.06 5.83 2.63
C ASP A 64 -16.39 6.24 3.28
N THR A 65 -17.42 6.51 2.47
CA THR A 65 -18.79 6.75 2.92
C THR A 65 -19.54 5.47 3.28
N ASP A 66 -19.03 4.30 2.88
CA ASP A 66 -19.68 3.02 3.18
C ASP A 66 -19.21 2.50 4.54
N ALA A 67 -20.14 2.40 5.48
CA ALA A 67 -19.86 1.93 6.83
C ALA A 67 -19.31 0.49 6.88
N ALA A 68 -19.57 -0.32 5.83
CA ALA A 68 -19.05 -1.68 5.75
C ALA A 68 -17.52 -1.74 5.70
N TYR A 69 -16.86 -0.66 5.25
CA TYR A 69 -15.40 -0.59 5.14
C TYR A 69 -14.74 0.17 6.29
N LYS A 70 -15.51 0.63 7.27
CA LYS A 70 -14.95 1.33 8.42
C LYS A 70 -14.08 0.38 9.25
N GLY A 71 -12.81 0.77 9.46
CA GLY A 71 -11.85 -0.03 10.22
C GLY A 71 -11.36 -1.28 9.50
N ILE A 72 -11.70 -1.46 8.22
CA ILE A 72 -11.30 -2.66 7.48
C ILE A 72 -9.78 -2.79 7.39
N ASP A 73 -9.31 -4.02 7.49
CA ASP A 73 -7.91 -4.37 7.25
C ASP A 73 -7.59 -4.18 5.77
N SER A 74 -6.61 -3.32 5.47
CA SER A 74 -6.20 -3.02 4.10
C SER A 74 -5.60 -4.22 3.37
N MET A 75 -5.15 -5.26 4.10
CA MET A 75 -4.78 -6.53 3.47
C MET A 75 -5.97 -7.19 2.78
N LEU A 76 -7.16 -7.11 3.37
CA LEU A 76 -8.40 -7.62 2.75
C LEU A 76 -8.78 -6.82 1.52
N LEU A 77 -8.58 -5.49 1.56
CA LEU A 77 -8.79 -4.65 0.37
C LEU A 77 -7.85 -5.06 -0.76
N LEU A 78 -6.58 -5.27 -0.44
CA LEU A 78 -5.60 -5.69 -1.44
C LEU A 78 -5.91 -7.08 -2.00
N GLU A 79 -6.31 -8.03 -1.16
CA GLU A 79 -6.76 -9.35 -1.61
C GLU A 79 -7.90 -9.23 -2.63
N HIS A 80 -8.87 -8.36 -2.35
CA HIS A 80 -9.99 -8.13 -3.28
C HIS A 80 -9.48 -7.56 -4.61
N VAL A 81 -8.55 -6.61 -4.57
CA VAL A 81 -7.96 -6.01 -5.78
C VAL A 81 -7.19 -7.05 -6.60
N ILE A 82 -6.44 -7.93 -5.95
CA ILE A 82 -5.77 -9.06 -6.62
C ILE A 82 -6.79 -9.96 -7.30
N GLY A 83 -7.91 -10.24 -6.64
CA GLY A 83 -9.01 -11.00 -7.22
C GLY A 83 -9.60 -10.35 -8.48
N LEU A 84 -9.76 -9.03 -8.48
CA LEU A 84 -10.21 -8.28 -9.66
C LEU A 84 -9.21 -8.43 -10.82
N ALA A 85 -7.91 -8.37 -10.52
CA ALA A 85 -6.87 -8.55 -11.51
C ALA A 85 -6.93 -9.97 -12.13
N GLN A 86 -7.03 -10.98 -11.28
CA GLN A 86 -7.13 -12.38 -11.71
C GLN A 86 -8.35 -12.61 -12.60
N ALA A 87 -9.50 -12.04 -12.24
CA ALA A 87 -10.72 -12.13 -13.03
C ALA A 87 -10.57 -11.53 -14.43
N ARG A 88 -9.63 -10.61 -14.60
CA ARG A 88 -9.31 -10.01 -15.91
C ARG A 88 -8.14 -10.67 -16.62
N GLY A 89 -7.63 -11.76 -16.06
CA GLY A 89 -6.53 -12.53 -16.65
C GLY A 89 -5.15 -11.92 -16.44
N PHE A 90 -4.97 -11.14 -15.38
CA PHE A 90 -3.69 -10.50 -15.06
C PHE A 90 -3.15 -10.95 -13.71
N ARG A 91 -1.85 -10.89 -13.58
CA ARG A 91 -1.14 -11.17 -12.33
C ARG A 91 -0.04 -10.14 -12.12
N VAL A 92 0.39 -9.98 -10.88
CA VAL A 92 1.56 -9.14 -10.57
C VAL A 92 2.81 -9.80 -11.14
N GLY A 93 3.58 -9.04 -11.90
CA GLY A 93 4.92 -9.45 -12.33
C GLY A 93 5.96 -9.05 -11.29
N ASN A 94 6.04 -7.76 -10.99
CA ASN A 94 6.85 -7.26 -9.89
C ASN A 94 6.26 -5.96 -9.33
N LEU A 95 6.69 -5.62 -8.13
CA LEU A 95 6.20 -4.47 -7.38
C LEU A 95 7.39 -3.75 -6.74
N ASP A 96 7.47 -2.44 -6.94
CA ASP A 96 8.43 -1.57 -6.26
C ASP A 96 7.67 -0.49 -5.51
N THR A 97 8.05 -0.24 -4.25
CA THR A 97 7.38 0.72 -3.39
C THR A 97 8.37 1.61 -2.67
N THR A 98 7.93 2.83 -2.36
CA THR A 98 8.68 3.79 -1.56
C THR A 98 7.77 4.38 -0.50
N ILE A 99 8.19 4.27 0.76
CA ILE A 99 7.51 4.91 1.89
C ILE A 99 8.28 6.18 2.23
N VAL A 100 7.60 7.30 2.36
CA VAL A 100 8.18 8.59 2.73
C VAL A 100 7.72 8.93 4.14
N ALA A 101 8.63 8.83 5.10
CA ALA A 101 8.33 9.07 6.51
C ALA A 101 9.58 9.59 7.23
N GLN A 102 9.43 10.65 8.02
CA GLN A 102 10.51 11.16 8.85
C GLN A 102 10.74 10.20 10.03
N ARG A 103 9.67 9.73 10.63
CA ARG A 103 9.63 8.74 11.72
C ARG A 103 8.36 7.91 11.60
N PRO A 104 8.29 6.69 12.17
CA PRO A 104 9.35 5.96 12.87
C PRO A 104 10.39 5.39 11.92
N LYS A 105 11.44 4.77 12.46
CA LYS A 105 12.42 4.01 11.68
C LYS A 105 11.74 2.77 11.11
N LEU A 106 11.77 2.60 9.79
CA LEU A 106 11.05 1.52 9.11
C LEU A 106 11.95 0.34 8.73
N ALA A 107 13.27 0.54 8.69
CA ALA A 107 14.19 -0.49 8.26
C ALA A 107 14.00 -1.84 8.97
N PRO A 108 13.75 -1.90 10.29
CA PRO A 108 13.54 -3.19 10.97
C PRO A 108 12.28 -3.95 10.51
N HIS A 109 11.35 -3.26 9.85
CA HIS A 109 10.04 -3.82 9.48
C HIS A 109 9.91 -4.13 7.99
N VAL A 110 10.87 -3.70 7.18
CA VAL A 110 10.79 -3.81 5.71
C VAL A 110 10.69 -5.26 5.26
N ALA A 111 11.49 -6.16 5.84
CA ALA A 111 11.46 -7.57 5.46
C ALA A 111 10.07 -8.20 5.65
N GLN A 112 9.39 -7.88 6.76
CA GLN A 112 8.05 -8.40 7.02
C GLN A 112 7.02 -7.79 6.05
N MET A 113 7.18 -6.51 5.70
CA MET A 113 6.32 -5.87 4.70
C MET A 113 6.44 -6.57 3.34
N VAL A 114 7.67 -6.88 2.93
CA VAL A 114 7.93 -7.63 1.68
C VAL A 114 7.25 -8.99 1.73
N THR A 115 7.38 -9.73 2.82
CA THR A 115 6.75 -11.04 2.99
C THR A 115 5.23 -10.93 2.88
N ASN A 116 4.63 -9.95 3.53
CA ASN A 116 3.18 -9.73 3.50
C ASN A 116 2.69 -9.43 2.07
N LEU A 117 3.37 -8.52 1.38
CA LEU A 117 3.01 -8.12 0.01
C LEU A 117 3.20 -9.27 -0.97
N ALA A 118 4.31 -10.00 -0.87
CA ALA A 118 4.60 -11.14 -1.76
C ALA A 118 3.52 -12.22 -1.62
N LYS A 119 3.08 -12.49 -0.40
CA LYS A 119 2.04 -13.47 -0.12
C LYS A 119 0.71 -13.07 -0.76
N VAL A 120 0.25 -11.83 -0.55
CA VAL A 120 -1.02 -11.35 -1.11
C VAL A 120 -0.95 -11.28 -2.62
N CYS A 121 0.14 -10.76 -3.17
CA CYS A 121 0.32 -10.67 -4.63
C CYS A 121 0.62 -12.00 -5.29
N GLN A 122 0.85 -13.06 -4.53
CA GLN A 122 1.13 -14.43 -5.02
C GLN A 122 2.37 -14.47 -5.91
N VAL A 123 3.42 -13.82 -5.46
CA VAL A 123 4.71 -13.77 -6.16
C VAL A 123 5.85 -14.11 -5.19
N PRO A 124 7.01 -14.58 -5.70
CA PRO A 124 8.19 -14.71 -4.84
C PRO A 124 8.60 -13.38 -4.23
N SER A 125 9.20 -13.41 -3.05
CA SER A 125 9.63 -12.18 -2.35
C SER A 125 10.63 -11.35 -3.17
N GLY A 126 11.39 -11.97 -4.05
CA GLY A 126 12.30 -11.27 -4.97
C GLY A 126 11.60 -10.41 -6.01
N CYS A 127 10.28 -10.55 -6.18
CA CYS A 127 9.47 -9.72 -7.07
C CYS A 127 8.85 -8.51 -6.36
N VAL A 128 9.11 -8.33 -5.08
CA VAL A 128 8.58 -7.22 -4.27
C VAL A 128 9.74 -6.46 -3.64
N ASN A 129 9.73 -5.15 -3.78
CA ASN A 129 10.70 -4.30 -3.11
C ASN A 129 9.98 -3.24 -2.27
N VAL A 130 10.45 -3.01 -1.05
CA VAL A 130 9.97 -1.95 -0.17
C VAL A 130 11.20 -1.16 0.29
N LYS A 131 11.21 0.12 0.00
CA LYS A 131 12.24 1.05 0.47
C LYS A 131 11.58 2.19 1.21
N ALA A 132 12.31 2.78 2.13
CA ALA A 132 11.83 3.91 2.90
C ALA A 132 12.85 5.04 2.84
N THR A 133 12.36 6.27 2.86
CA THR A 133 13.18 7.46 2.85
C THR A 133 12.56 8.53 3.74
N THR A 134 13.39 9.44 4.24
CA THR A 134 12.92 10.71 4.80
C THR A 134 12.89 11.76 3.71
N THR A 135 12.37 12.95 4.02
CA THR A 135 12.49 14.13 3.18
C THR A 135 13.47 15.14 3.76
N GLU A 136 14.42 14.69 4.58
CA GLU A 136 15.43 15.56 5.20
C GLU A 136 14.80 16.73 5.96
N GLN A 137 13.73 16.43 6.72
CA GLN A 137 12.94 17.40 7.50
C GLN A 137 12.18 18.43 6.66
N LEU A 138 12.08 18.22 5.36
CA LEU A 138 11.35 19.11 4.44
C LEU A 138 9.90 18.66 4.25
N GLY A 139 9.01 19.62 4.15
CA GLY A 139 7.60 19.40 3.82
C GLY A 139 6.81 18.71 4.94
N PHE A 140 5.59 18.29 4.62
CA PHE A 140 4.70 17.71 5.61
C PHE A 140 5.22 16.38 6.18
N THR A 141 5.87 15.57 5.35
CA THR A 141 6.48 14.33 5.85
C THR A 141 7.65 14.63 6.77
N GLY A 142 8.46 15.62 6.39
CA GLY A 142 9.64 16.03 7.19
C GLY A 142 9.26 16.67 8.52
N ARG A 143 8.08 17.30 8.60
CA ARG A 143 7.54 17.85 9.84
C ARG A 143 6.78 16.84 10.70
N GLY A 144 6.64 15.58 10.22
CA GLY A 144 5.91 14.56 10.95
C GLY A 144 4.39 14.74 10.93
N GLU A 145 3.85 15.42 9.94
CA GLU A 145 2.39 15.62 9.82
C GLU A 145 1.71 14.42 9.17
N GLY A 146 2.43 13.67 8.36
CA GLY A 146 1.89 12.51 7.67
C GLY A 146 2.97 11.62 7.08
N ILE A 147 2.53 10.50 6.54
CA ILE A 147 3.34 9.53 5.79
C ILE A 147 2.73 9.37 4.43
N SER A 148 3.55 9.35 3.38
CA SER A 148 3.12 9.03 2.03
C SER A 148 3.79 7.76 1.53
N ALA A 149 3.19 7.14 0.52
CA ALA A 149 3.75 5.98 -0.14
C ALA A 149 3.50 6.04 -1.64
N HIS A 150 4.45 5.54 -2.40
CA HIS A 150 4.36 5.33 -3.84
C HIS A 150 4.50 3.86 -4.13
N ALA A 151 3.77 3.37 -5.10
CA ALA A 151 3.90 2.01 -5.61
C ALA A 151 3.90 2.03 -7.13
N VAL A 152 4.79 1.25 -7.72
CA VAL A 152 4.81 0.98 -9.16
C VAL A 152 4.70 -0.52 -9.34
N VAL A 153 3.76 -0.94 -10.16
CA VAL A 153 3.52 -2.36 -10.44
C VAL A 153 3.63 -2.64 -11.92
N LEU A 154 4.24 -3.77 -12.26
CA LEU A 154 4.16 -4.36 -13.58
C LEU A 154 3.20 -5.54 -13.49
N MET A 155 2.08 -5.44 -14.23
CA MET A 155 1.13 -6.54 -14.36
C MET A 155 1.39 -7.25 -15.67
N SER A 156 1.28 -8.56 -15.66
CA SER A 156 1.40 -9.36 -16.88
C SER A 156 0.17 -10.22 -17.09
N ALA A 157 -0.16 -10.47 -18.36
CA ALA A 157 -1.26 -11.39 -18.65
C ALA A 157 -0.90 -12.76 -18.07
N ALA A 158 -1.85 -13.37 -17.35
CA ALA A 158 -1.68 -14.72 -16.82
C ALA A 158 -1.46 -15.68 -17.98
N GLY A 159 -0.43 -16.54 -17.87
CA GLY A 159 -0.13 -17.53 -18.88
C GLY A 159 -1.29 -18.51 -19.07
N LYS A 160 -1.44 -19.03 -20.30
CA LYS A 160 -2.41 -20.08 -20.59
C LYS A 160 -1.93 -21.42 -20.03
#